data_c3fc449a7abdf6de5ed35f4f28e64373
#
_entry.id   c3fc449a7abdf6de5ed35f4f28e64373
#
_cell.length_a   1.000
_cell.length_b   1.000
_cell.length_c   1.000
_cell.angle_alpha   90.00
_cell.angle_beta   90.00
_cell.angle_gamma   90.00
#
_symmetry.space_group_name_H-M   'P 1'
#
loop_
_entity.id
_entity.type
_entity.pdbx_description
1 polymer ?
#
loop_
_entity_poly.entity_id
_entity_poly.type
_entity_poly.pdbx_seq_one_letter_code
_entity_poly.pdbx_strand_id
1 'polypeptide(L)'
;MTRERGDEMKDPVKKRYLYLMFSIFGAISLSILVFFLVYRFQGVGDVFHKLKDILAPFIYGGVVAYLLRPVCNFYEGLLLKYLPGKLEKTGKMAAVAFSLVTGILAVYAVIIMIAPELYHSILSLWTTLPSKVSTFLEWARATFGENENIDELLHMFDTSASTLYKDLEIWVSSTIGPYISDIVSGVGSSVSKILQFLYDLLIGLIVACYLLSSRKKFARQSVLIVRSVLKPRWADLFLNEVAFIDRMFGGFIDGKILDSAIIGVLCYIGCSIFRFPNPLLVSAIVGITNVIPFFGPFIGGIPSTLLIMIEDPIKGLWFGLFVLALQQLDGNVIGPAILGDRTGLSSFWVLFAIILCGGLWGIAGMVICVPMFAVIYDTVKKLVRRGLQNKGQSDLWDHYKDTYPDEELHKK
;
A
#
# COMPACT_ATOMS: atom_id res chain seq x y z
N MET A 1 25.90 -31.16 -83.21
CA MET A 1 26.13 -31.25 -81.72
C MET A 1 25.95 -29.83 -81.16
N THR A 2 24.69 -29.43 -80.92
CA THR A 2 24.29 -28.12 -80.39
C THR A 2 23.86 -28.28 -78.98
N ARG A 3 24.60 -27.67 -78.03
CA ARG A 3 24.40 -27.64 -76.61
C ARG A 3 23.40 -26.53 -76.30
N GLU A 4 22.14 -26.87 -76.02
CA GLU A 4 21.17 -25.95 -75.49
C GLU A 4 21.59 -25.56 -74.10
N ARG A 5 21.94 -24.29 -73.92
CA ARG A 5 22.00 -23.65 -72.57
C ARG A 5 20.58 -23.25 -72.19
N GLY A 6 20.02 -23.99 -71.24
CA GLY A 6 18.80 -23.56 -70.56
C GLY A 6 19.07 -22.31 -69.73
N ASP A 7 18.60 -21.19 -70.24
CA ASP A 7 18.53 -19.89 -69.54
C ASP A 7 17.29 -19.93 -68.62
N GLU A 8 17.52 -20.34 -67.36
CA GLU A 8 16.50 -20.16 -66.32
C GLU A 8 16.32 -18.66 -66.09
N MET A 9 15.43 -18.05 -66.86
CA MET A 9 14.89 -16.72 -66.61
C MET A 9 14.28 -16.72 -65.22
N LYS A 10 14.96 -16.11 -64.27
CA LYS A 10 14.47 -15.83 -62.91
C LYS A 10 13.31 -14.85 -63.03
N ASP A 11 12.12 -15.37 -63.22
CA ASP A 11 10.86 -14.64 -63.34
C ASP A 11 10.62 -13.76 -62.11
N PRO A 12 10.72 -12.42 -62.21
CA PRO A 12 10.54 -11.51 -61.06
C PRO A 12 9.14 -11.65 -60.46
N VAL A 13 8.19 -12.12 -61.24
CA VAL A 13 6.81 -12.38 -60.84
C VAL A 13 6.72 -13.56 -59.88
N LYS A 14 7.45 -14.67 -60.12
CA LYS A 14 7.53 -15.83 -59.23
C LYS A 14 8.11 -15.46 -57.84
N LYS A 15 9.14 -14.63 -57.79
CA LYS A 15 9.71 -14.15 -56.52
C LYS A 15 8.72 -13.32 -55.74
N ARG A 16 7.95 -12.43 -56.41
CA ARG A 16 6.94 -11.60 -55.76
C ARG A 16 5.81 -12.44 -55.14
N TYR A 17 5.32 -13.45 -55.85
CA TYR A 17 4.32 -14.40 -55.32
C TYR A 17 4.89 -15.22 -54.16
N LEU A 18 6.15 -15.62 -54.20
CA LEU A 18 6.81 -16.34 -53.14
C LEU A 18 6.90 -15.50 -51.84
N TYR A 19 7.30 -14.23 -51.94
CA TYR A 19 7.31 -13.31 -50.82
C TYR A 19 5.92 -13.05 -50.23
N LEU A 20 4.92 -12.93 -51.09
CA LEU A 20 3.53 -12.73 -50.70
C LEU A 20 2.98 -13.97 -49.97
N MET A 21 3.31 -15.16 -50.44
CA MET A 21 2.96 -16.43 -49.83
C MET A 21 3.61 -16.57 -48.43
N PHE A 22 4.91 -16.26 -48.30
CA PHE A 22 5.60 -16.27 -47.02
C PHE A 22 5.06 -15.20 -46.07
N SER A 23 4.69 -14.03 -46.55
CA SER A 23 4.09 -12.98 -45.72
C SER A 23 2.72 -13.38 -45.19
N ILE A 24 1.85 -13.96 -46.06
CA ILE A 24 0.53 -14.45 -45.63
C ILE A 24 0.67 -15.64 -44.65
N PHE A 25 1.56 -16.59 -44.95
CA PHE A 25 1.84 -17.71 -44.08
C PHE A 25 2.36 -17.25 -42.72
N GLY A 26 3.28 -16.28 -42.70
CA GLY A 26 3.80 -15.67 -41.50
C GLY A 26 2.73 -14.96 -40.67
N ALA A 27 1.86 -14.20 -41.34
CA ALA A 27 0.74 -13.50 -40.69
C ALA A 27 -0.26 -14.48 -40.08
N ILE A 28 -0.63 -15.54 -40.80
CA ILE A 28 -1.55 -16.60 -40.30
C ILE A 28 -0.92 -17.36 -39.16
N SER A 29 0.35 -17.77 -39.28
CA SER A 29 1.07 -18.47 -38.24
C SER A 29 1.20 -17.61 -36.97
N LEU A 30 1.51 -16.33 -37.10
CA LEU A 30 1.56 -15.38 -35.99
C LEU A 30 0.18 -15.19 -35.37
N SER A 31 -0.88 -15.08 -36.16
CA SER A 31 -2.27 -14.97 -35.66
C SER A 31 -2.70 -16.21 -34.87
N ILE A 32 -2.37 -17.41 -35.39
CA ILE A 32 -2.65 -18.67 -34.70
C ILE A 32 -1.85 -18.75 -33.38
N LEU A 33 -0.58 -18.33 -33.40
CA LEU A 33 0.27 -18.32 -32.20
C LEU A 33 -0.27 -17.35 -31.15
N VAL A 34 -0.67 -16.14 -31.55
CA VAL A 34 -1.29 -15.15 -30.67
C VAL A 34 -2.64 -15.65 -30.14
N PHE A 35 -3.48 -16.26 -31.02
CA PHE A 35 -4.75 -16.87 -30.60
C PHE A 35 -4.52 -17.96 -29.57
N PHE A 36 -3.55 -18.85 -29.81
CA PHE A 36 -3.23 -19.94 -28.89
C PHE A 36 -2.67 -19.41 -27.55
N LEU A 37 -1.88 -18.35 -27.60
CA LEU A 37 -1.33 -17.66 -26.43
C LEU A 37 -2.46 -17.02 -25.60
N VAL A 38 -3.41 -16.36 -26.26
CA VAL A 38 -4.58 -15.75 -25.64
C VAL A 38 -5.55 -16.80 -25.11
N TYR A 39 -5.84 -17.84 -25.91
CA TYR A 39 -6.76 -18.93 -25.52
C TYR A 39 -6.20 -19.75 -24.36
N ARG A 40 -4.87 -19.93 -24.29
CA ARG A 40 -4.19 -20.66 -23.21
C ARG A 40 -3.71 -19.75 -22.08
N PHE A 41 -4.18 -18.50 -22.06
CA PHE A 41 -3.81 -17.49 -21.04
C PHE A 41 -4.11 -17.95 -19.61
N GLN A 42 -5.10 -18.85 -19.40
CA GLN A 42 -5.35 -19.47 -18.11
C GLN A 42 -4.13 -20.23 -17.57
N GLY A 43 -3.44 -21.00 -18.41
CA GLY A 43 -2.23 -21.73 -17.99
C GLY A 43 -1.02 -20.82 -17.71
N VAL A 44 -0.94 -19.63 -18.36
CA VAL A 44 0.09 -18.62 -18.06
C VAL A 44 -0.24 -17.94 -16.73
N GLY A 45 -1.53 -17.66 -16.48
CA GLY A 45 -1.99 -17.14 -15.18
C GLY A 45 -1.59 -18.05 -14.02
N ASP A 46 -1.81 -19.36 -14.15
CA ASP A 46 -1.46 -20.34 -13.13
C ASP A 46 0.04 -20.41 -12.84
N VAL A 47 0.88 -20.27 -13.87
CA VAL A 47 2.35 -20.17 -13.69
C VAL A 47 2.74 -18.90 -12.94
N PHE A 48 2.13 -17.75 -13.28
CA PHE A 48 2.37 -16.50 -12.56
C PHE A 48 1.87 -16.58 -11.10
N HIS A 49 0.70 -17.19 -10.86
CA HIS A 49 0.21 -17.40 -9.49
C HIS A 49 1.16 -18.29 -8.69
N LYS A 50 1.58 -19.45 -9.23
CA LYS A 50 2.57 -20.30 -8.58
C LYS A 50 3.90 -19.60 -8.32
N LEU A 51 4.39 -18.82 -9.30
CA LEU A 51 5.63 -18.08 -9.16
C LEU A 51 5.50 -17.01 -8.06
N LYS A 52 4.36 -16.30 -8.00
CA LYS A 52 4.05 -15.35 -6.93
C LYS A 52 4.07 -16.02 -5.56
N ASP A 53 3.44 -17.18 -5.43
CA ASP A 53 3.38 -17.91 -4.16
C ASP A 53 4.76 -18.39 -3.71
N ILE A 54 5.58 -18.90 -4.63
CA ILE A 54 6.96 -19.30 -4.33
C ILE A 54 7.83 -18.09 -3.94
N LEU A 55 7.61 -16.93 -4.57
CA LEU A 55 8.36 -15.71 -4.30
C LEU A 55 7.79 -14.88 -3.14
N ALA A 56 6.61 -15.22 -2.63
CA ALA A 56 5.94 -14.47 -1.56
C ALA A 56 6.84 -14.21 -0.34
N PRO A 57 7.59 -15.18 0.22
CA PRO A 57 8.48 -14.92 1.35
C PRO A 57 9.61 -13.94 1.01
N PHE A 58 10.11 -13.96 -0.24
CA PHE A 58 11.13 -13.02 -0.71
C PHE A 58 10.56 -11.61 -0.87
N ILE A 59 9.32 -11.49 -1.36
CA ILE A 59 8.63 -10.21 -1.49
C ILE A 59 8.37 -9.63 -0.09
N TYR A 60 7.83 -10.43 0.83
CA TYR A 60 7.59 -10.00 2.21
C TYR A 60 8.89 -9.63 2.92
N GLY A 61 9.94 -10.44 2.77
CA GLY A 61 11.27 -10.12 3.31
C GLY A 61 11.85 -8.84 2.73
N GLY A 62 11.64 -8.58 1.44
CA GLY A 62 12.02 -7.35 0.76
C GLY A 62 11.28 -6.13 1.31
N VAL A 63 9.97 -6.23 1.52
CA VAL A 63 9.14 -5.17 2.12
C VAL A 63 9.59 -4.89 3.54
N VAL A 64 9.77 -5.92 4.37
CA VAL A 64 10.25 -5.77 5.77
C VAL A 64 11.64 -5.13 5.78
N ALA A 65 12.56 -5.57 4.91
CA ALA A 65 13.89 -4.97 4.80
C ALA A 65 13.82 -3.49 4.41
N TYR A 66 12.92 -3.13 3.52
CA TYR A 66 12.72 -1.75 3.08
C TYR A 66 12.17 -0.87 4.21
N LEU A 67 11.15 -1.33 4.91
CA LEU A 67 10.52 -0.63 6.05
C LEU A 67 11.48 -0.48 7.24
N LEU A 68 12.34 -1.47 7.49
CA LEU A 68 13.33 -1.42 8.57
C LEU A 68 14.63 -0.71 8.20
N ARG A 69 14.79 -0.29 6.95
CA ARG A 69 15.99 0.43 6.46
C ARG A 69 16.33 1.67 7.29
N PRO A 70 15.40 2.60 7.61
CA PRO A 70 15.70 3.77 8.45
C PRO A 70 16.14 3.38 9.85
N VAL A 71 15.48 2.40 10.47
CA VAL A 71 15.83 1.89 11.81
C VAL A 71 17.23 1.25 11.78
N CYS A 72 17.54 0.48 10.75
CA CYS A 72 18.86 -0.12 10.57
C CYS A 72 19.94 0.95 10.34
N ASN A 73 19.65 2.01 9.58
CA ASN A 73 20.57 3.13 9.38
C ASN A 73 20.85 3.86 10.69
N PHE A 74 19.83 4.05 11.52
CA PHE A 74 19.96 4.66 12.84
C PHE A 74 20.91 3.85 13.73
N TYR A 75 20.68 2.54 13.85
CA TYR A 75 21.56 1.66 14.63
C TYR A 75 22.95 1.54 14.03
N GLU A 76 23.08 1.48 12.68
CA GLU A 76 24.40 1.46 12.02
C GLU A 76 25.18 2.73 12.35
N GLY A 77 24.53 3.91 12.28
CA GLY A 77 25.14 5.19 12.64
C GLY A 77 25.58 5.26 14.11
N LEU A 78 24.74 4.75 15.01
CA LEU A 78 25.05 4.72 16.45
C LEU A 78 26.21 3.74 16.75
N LEU A 79 26.15 2.51 16.27
CA LEU A 79 27.14 1.48 16.56
C LEU A 79 28.51 1.77 15.92
N LEU A 80 28.54 2.30 14.70
CA LEU A 80 29.80 2.65 14.04
C LEU A 80 30.51 3.83 14.70
N LYS A 81 29.79 4.68 15.41
CA LYS A 81 30.37 5.76 16.21
C LYS A 81 31.19 5.22 17.41
N TYR A 82 30.74 4.09 18.00
CA TYR A 82 31.37 3.48 19.17
C TYR A 82 32.31 2.31 18.85
N LEU A 83 32.22 1.72 17.65
CA LEU A 83 32.98 0.52 17.23
C LEU A 83 33.79 0.81 15.95
N PRO A 84 34.83 1.65 15.97
CA PRO A 84 35.63 1.94 14.79
C PRO A 84 36.59 0.79 14.45
N GLY A 85 36.92 0.65 13.15
CA GLY A 85 37.99 -0.22 12.68
C GLY A 85 37.62 -1.68 12.49
N LYS A 86 38.39 -2.61 13.07
CA LYS A 86 38.25 -4.08 12.83
C LYS A 86 36.86 -4.66 13.16
N LEU A 87 36.10 -4.00 14.01
CA LEU A 87 34.76 -4.40 14.47
C LEU A 87 33.60 -3.82 13.60
N GLU A 88 33.89 -3.07 12.53
CA GLU A 88 32.88 -2.47 11.67
C GLU A 88 31.90 -3.51 11.07
N LYS A 89 32.39 -4.68 10.69
CA LYS A 89 31.55 -5.76 10.14
C LYS A 89 30.58 -6.29 11.19
N THR A 90 31.05 -6.47 12.42
CA THR A 90 30.25 -6.92 13.57
C THR A 90 29.23 -5.85 13.96
N GLY A 91 29.61 -4.57 13.95
CA GLY A 91 28.69 -3.46 14.20
C GLY A 91 27.55 -3.39 13.16
N LYS A 92 27.82 -3.61 11.89
CA LYS A 92 26.78 -3.68 10.84
C LYS A 92 25.83 -4.86 11.04
N MET A 93 26.37 -6.04 11.40
CA MET A 93 25.52 -7.21 11.67
C MET A 93 24.66 -6.98 12.93
N ALA A 94 25.22 -6.39 13.97
CA ALA A 94 24.49 -6.02 15.17
C ALA A 94 23.38 -5.00 14.87
N ALA A 95 23.64 -3.99 14.04
CA ALA A 95 22.62 -3.01 13.62
C ALA A 95 21.44 -3.68 12.91
N VAL A 96 21.69 -4.65 12.03
CA VAL A 96 20.64 -5.43 11.37
C VAL A 96 19.86 -6.25 12.39
N ALA A 97 20.53 -6.94 13.30
CA ALA A 97 19.87 -7.73 14.36
C ALA A 97 18.99 -6.84 15.25
N PHE A 98 19.51 -5.70 15.73
CA PHE A 98 18.73 -4.75 16.54
C PHE A 98 17.55 -4.18 15.77
N SER A 99 17.68 -3.86 14.48
CA SER A 99 16.56 -3.36 13.70
C SER A 99 15.46 -4.40 13.50
N LEU A 100 15.79 -5.66 13.28
CA LEU A 100 14.82 -6.75 13.21
C LEU A 100 14.12 -6.98 14.55
N VAL A 101 14.89 -7.03 15.65
CA VAL A 101 14.32 -7.16 16.99
C VAL A 101 13.38 -5.98 17.29
N THR A 102 13.78 -4.75 16.99
CA THR A 102 12.93 -3.57 17.18
C THR A 102 11.65 -3.66 16.34
N GLY A 103 11.74 -4.10 15.08
CA GLY A 103 10.56 -4.30 14.23
C GLY A 103 9.62 -5.37 14.77
N ILE A 104 10.15 -6.52 15.20
CA ILE A 104 9.36 -7.59 15.82
C ILE A 104 8.70 -7.11 17.10
N LEU A 105 9.45 -6.42 17.97
CA LEU A 105 8.91 -5.89 19.22
C LEU A 105 7.85 -4.82 18.98
N ALA A 106 8.00 -3.96 17.97
CA ALA A 106 6.99 -2.97 17.61
C ALA A 106 5.70 -3.65 17.16
N VAL A 107 5.77 -4.64 16.25
CA VAL A 107 4.59 -5.39 15.80
C VAL A 107 3.96 -6.16 16.98
N TYR A 108 4.77 -6.82 17.80
CA TYR A 108 4.30 -7.54 18.97
C TYR A 108 3.59 -6.61 19.99
N ALA A 109 4.17 -5.43 20.26
CA ALA A 109 3.56 -4.44 21.13
C ALA A 109 2.20 -3.98 20.60
N VAL A 110 2.12 -3.68 19.30
CA VAL A 110 0.86 -3.29 18.64
C VAL A 110 -0.19 -4.40 18.77
N ILE A 111 0.18 -5.65 18.52
CA ILE A 111 -0.75 -6.79 18.62
C ILE A 111 -1.24 -6.96 20.05
N ILE A 112 -0.33 -6.97 21.04
CA ILE A 112 -0.71 -7.19 22.45
C ILE A 112 -1.53 -6.05 23.04
N MET A 113 -1.33 -4.83 22.52
CA MET A 113 -2.09 -3.66 22.95
C MET A 113 -3.50 -3.62 22.33
N ILE A 114 -3.62 -4.01 21.06
CA ILE A 114 -4.86 -3.85 20.30
C ILE A 114 -5.74 -5.11 20.38
N ALA A 115 -5.18 -6.30 20.30
CA ALA A 115 -5.97 -7.54 20.18
C ALA A 115 -6.91 -7.79 21.37
N PRO A 116 -6.50 -7.65 22.65
CA PRO A 116 -7.41 -7.81 23.78
C PRO A 116 -8.54 -6.78 23.79
N GLU A 117 -8.20 -5.53 23.48
CA GLU A 117 -9.15 -4.42 23.48
C GLU A 117 -10.16 -4.54 22.33
N LEU A 118 -9.71 -4.95 21.13
CA LEU A 118 -10.61 -5.30 20.02
C LEU A 118 -11.57 -6.42 20.41
N TYR A 119 -11.06 -7.49 21.04
CA TYR A 119 -11.88 -8.60 21.49
C TYR A 119 -12.96 -8.14 22.48
N HIS A 120 -12.58 -7.38 23.50
CA HIS A 120 -13.51 -6.82 24.47
C HIS A 120 -14.52 -5.86 23.83
N SER A 121 -14.08 -5.01 22.92
CA SER A 121 -14.95 -4.06 22.21
C SER A 121 -15.96 -4.78 21.29
N ILE A 122 -15.52 -5.78 20.56
CA ILE A 122 -16.43 -6.60 19.71
C ILE A 122 -17.44 -7.33 20.59
N LEU A 123 -17.02 -7.92 21.69
CA LEU A 123 -17.91 -8.63 22.60
C LEU A 123 -18.89 -7.68 23.28
N SER A 124 -18.45 -6.51 23.71
CA SER A 124 -19.30 -5.46 24.29
C SER A 124 -20.33 -4.94 23.27
N LEU A 125 -19.89 -4.68 22.05
CA LEU A 125 -20.80 -4.32 20.95
C LEU A 125 -21.86 -5.38 20.73
N TRP A 126 -21.44 -6.64 20.65
CA TRP A 126 -22.33 -7.78 20.44
C TRP A 126 -23.42 -7.87 21.51
N THR A 127 -23.06 -7.70 22.77
CA THR A 127 -23.99 -7.82 23.90
C THR A 127 -24.83 -6.57 24.14
N THR A 128 -24.30 -5.39 23.82
CA THR A 128 -24.89 -4.10 24.22
C THR A 128 -25.63 -3.40 23.06
N LEU A 129 -25.25 -3.67 21.81
CA LEU A 129 -25.84 -3.01 20.63
C LEU A 129 -27.37 -3.16 20.56
N PRO A 130 -27.95 -4.38 20.72
CA PRO A 130 -29.40 -4.53 20.63
C PRO A 130 -30.16 -3.69 21.66
N SER A 131 -29.69 -3.68 22.91
CA SER A 131 -30.32 -2.91 24.00
C SER A 131 -30.15 -1.39 23.81
N LYS A 132 -29.03 -0.94 23.26
CA LYS A 132 -28.81 0.49 22.99
C LYS A 132 -29.65 0.98 21.82
N VAL A 133 -29.81 0.17 20.78
CA VAL A 133 -30.70 0.48 19.64
C VAL A 133 -32.14 0.57 20.11
N SER A 134 -32.63 -0.39 20.90
CA SER A 134 -34.02 -0.32 21.44
C SER A 134 -34.25 0.90 22.34
N THR A 135 -33.31 1.20 23.23
CA THR A 135 -33.39 2.39 24.08
C THR A 135 -33.39 3.69 23.25
N PHE A 136 -32.56 3.76 22.21
CA PHE A 136 -32.57 4.92 21.31
C PHE A 136 -33.91 5.08 20.57
N LEU A 137 -34.45 3.97 20.08
CA LEU A 137 -35.76 3.98 19.39
C LEU A 137 -36.88 4.36 20.34
N GLU A 138 -36.90 3.88 21.57
CA GLU A 138 -37.88 4.26 22.59
C GLU A 138 -37.78 5.76 22.92
N TRP A 139 -36.55 6.26 23.11
CA TRP A 139 -36.33 7.70 23.33
C TRP A 139 -36.78 8.54 22.12
N ALA A 140 -36.42 8.12 20.90
CA ALA A 140 -36.79 8.84 19.68
C ALA A 140 -38.33 8.85 19.48
N ARG A 141 -39.01 7.71 19.73
CA ARG A 141 -40.47 7.65 19.71
C ARG A 141 -41.10 8.53 20.76
N ALA A 142 -40.56 8.55 21.97
CA ALA A 142 -41.07 9.41 23.05
C ALA A 142 -40.89 10.91 22.75
N THR A 143 -39.80 11.26 22.02
CA THR A 143 -39.46 12.66 21.77
C THR A 143 -40.12 13.20 20.48
N PHE A 144 -40.28 12.36 19.47
CA PHE A 144 -40.70 12.77 18.11
C PHE A 144 -41.94 12.04 17.59
N GLY A 145 -42.51 11.12 18.38
CA GLY A 145 -43.55 10.18 17.94
C GLY A 145 -44.92 10.80 17.62
N GLU A 146 -45.10 12.12 17.74
CA GLU A 146 -46.32 12.82 17.28
C GLU A 146 -46.32 13.05 15.75
N ASN A 147 -45.28 12.67 15.03
CA ASN A 147 -45.13 12.95 13.60
C ASN A 147 -45.05 11.62 12.81
N GLU A 148 -46.13 11.29 12.04
CA GLU A 148 -46.23 10.04 11.26
C GLU A 148 -45.03 9.78 10.36
N ASN A 149 -44.43 10.81 9.76
CA ASN A 149 -43.23 10.69 8.91
C ASN A 149 -42.00 10.26 9.70
N ILE A 150 -41.92 10.62 10.97
CA ILE A 150 -40.77 10.24 11.84
C ILE A 150 -40.95 8.82 12.33
N ASP A 151 -42.15 8.38 12.63
CA ASP A 151 -42.42 7.00 13.04
C ASP A 151 -42.10 6.00 11.90
N GLU A 152 -42.42 6.35 10.66
CA GLU A 152 -42.01 5.54 9.48
C GLU A 152 -40.50 5.46 9.33
N LEU A 153 -39.77 6.57 9.51
CA LEU A 153 -38.29 6.57 9.51
C LEU A 153 -37.69 5.73 10.64
N LEU A 154 -38.30 5.79 11.85
CA LEU A 154 -37.86 4.99 12.99
C LEU A 154 -38.09 3.48 12.76
N HIS A 155 -39.23 3.13 12.11
CA HIS A 155 -39.49 1.76 11.69
C HIS A 155 -38.50 1.26 10.62
N MET A 156 -38.16 2.09 9.64
CA MET A 156 -37.12 1.76 8.64
C MET A 156 -35.72 1.58 9.32
N PHE A 157 -35.42 2.42 10.30
CA PHE A 157 -34.18 2.33 11.06
C PHE A 157 -34.13 1.06 11.92
N ASP A 158 -35.21 0.69 12.60
CA ASP A 158 -35.35 -0.53 13.40
C ASP A 158 -35.16 -1.78 12.53
N THR A 159 -35.80 -1.82 11.38
CA THR A 159 -35.68 -2.90 10.39
C THR A 159 -34.23 -2.98 9.86
N SER A 160 -33.63 -1.84 9.52
CA SER A 160 -32.24 -1.78 9.03
C SER A 160 -31.24 -2.18 10.11
N ALA A 161 -31.43 -1.72 11.35
CA ALA A 161 -30.58 -2.09 12.47
C ALA A 161 -30.65 -3.59 12.79
N SER A 162 -31.86 -4.16 12.76
CA SER A 162 -32.06 -5.60 12.96
C SER A 162 -31.45 -6.45 11.85
N THR A 163 -31.47 -5.95 10.62
CA THR A 163 -30.83 -6.61 9.46
C THR A 163 -29.30 -6.53 9.58
N LEU A 164 -28.76 -5.36 9.88
CA LEU A 164 -27.33 -5.16 10.14
C LEU A 164 -26.82 -6.04 11.28
N TYR A 165 -27.62 -6.19 12.36
CA TYR A 165 -27.28 -7.08 13.45
C TYR A 165 -27.18 -8.54 13.00
N LYS A 166 -28.17 -9.02 12.21
CA LYS A 166 -28.14 -10.37 11.64
C LYS A 166 -26.98 -10.57 10.67
N ASP A 167 -26.70 -9.58 9.83
CA ASP A 167 -25.59 -9.62 8.89
C ASP A 167 -24.24 -9.64 9.62
N LEU A 168 -24.11 -8.87 10.68
CA LEU A 168 -22.93 -8.91 11.58
C LEU A 168 -22.83 -10.26 12.29
N GLU A 169 -23.95 -10.82 12.76
CA GLU A 169 -24.01 -12.16 13.36
C GLU A 169 -23.51 -13.24 12.38
N ILE A 170 -24.03 -13.21 11.17
CA ILE A 170 -23.62 -14.12 10.11
C ILE A 170 -22.14 -13.90 9.78
N TRP A 171 -21.71 -12.65 9.67
CA TRP A 171 -20.31 -12.33 9.37
C TRP A 171 -19.35 -12.76 10.49
N VAL A 172 -19.68 -12.48 11.74
CA VAL A 172 -18.88 -12.91 12.90
C VAL A 172 -18.86 -14.44 13.00
N SER A 173 -20.00 -15.09 12.89
CA SER A 173 -20.09 -16.54 12.98
C SER A 173 -19.46 -17.27 11.79
N SER A 174 -19.55 -16.69 10.58
CA SER A 174 -18.99 -17.29 9.37
C SER A 174 -17.51 -16.96 9.14
N THR A 175 -17.08 -15.76 9.55
CA THR A 175 -15.71 -15.27 9.29
C THR A 175 -14.81 -15.44 10.50
N ILE A 176 -15.25 -15.04 11.69
CA ILE A 176 -14.44 -15.07 12.92
C ILE A 176 -14.66 -16.36 13.70
N GLY A 177 -15.90 -16.87 13.74
CA GLY A 177 -16.28 -18.10 14.45
C GLY A 177 -15.45 -19.33 14.08
N PRO A 178 -15.18 -19.62 12.81
CA PRO A 178 -14.31 -20.71 12.41
C PRO A 178 -12.88 -20.57 12.96
N TYR A 179 -12.32 -19.35 12.98
CA TYR A 179 -10.98 -19.11 13.53
C TYR A 179 -10.94 -19.32 15.04
N ILE A 180 -11.97 -18.86 15.76
CA ILE A 180 -12.09 -19.08 17.21
C ILE A 180 -12.34 -20.55 17.50
N SER A 181 -13.27 -21.18 16.79
CA SER A 181 -13.57 -22.61 16.90
C SER A 181 -12.33 -23.46 16.61
N ASP A 182 -11.57 -23.11 15.57
CA ASP A 182 -10.33 -23.78 15.18
C ASP A 182 -9.22 -23.63 16.24
N ILE A 183 -9.13 -22.45 16.88
CA ILE A 183 -8.19 -22.19 17.97
C ILE A 183 -8.58 -22.97 19.23
N VAL A 184 -9.86 -22.99 19.57
CA VAL A 184 -10.40 -23.67 20.76
C VAL A 184 -10.44 -25.20 20.59
N SER A 185 -10.79 -25.69 19.41
CA SER A 185 -10.91 -27.14 19.13
C SER A 185 -9.58 -27.84 18.83
N GLY A 186 -8.51 -27.10 18.62
CA GLY A 186 -7.15 -27.67 18.46
C GLY A 186 -6.98 -28.61 17.26
N VAL A 187 -7.89 -28.62 16.28
CA VAL A 187 -7.93 -29.63 15.23
C VAL A 187 -7.46 -29.12 13.86
N GLY A 188 -6.38 -29.68 13.46
CA GLY A 188 -5.91 -30.10 12.11
C GLY A 188 -5.68 -29.03 11.03
N SER A 189 -6.61 -28.21 10.64
CA SER A 189 -6.46 -27.32 9.47
C SER A 189 -5.83 -25.96 9.82
N SER A 190 -6.05 -25.48 11.03
CA SER A 190 -5.47 -24.21 11.51
C SER A 190 -4.01 -24.36 11.86
N VAL A 191 -3.59 -25.52 12.39
CA VAL A 191 -2.17 -25.78 12.69
C VAL A 191 -1.32 -25.72 11.43
N SER A 192 -1.79 -26.28 10.31
CA SER A 192 -1.05 -26.23 9.05
C SER A 192 -0.94 -24.79 8.49
N LYS A 193 -2.00 -23.98 8.59
CA LYS A 193 -1.99 -22.59 8.19
C LYS A 193 -1.09 -21.73 9.09
N ILE A 194 -1.14 -21.96 10.39
CA ILE A 194 -0.26 -21.28 11.37
C ILE A 194 1.20 -21.68 11.12
N LEU A 195 1.48 -22.97 10.92
CA LEU A 195 2.82 -23.43 10.58
C LEU A 195 3.33 -22.85 9.25
N GLN A 196 2.46 -22.77 8.24
CA GLN A 196 2.81 -22.14 6.98
C GLN A 196 3.07 -20.64 7.15
N PHE A 197 2.24 -19.93 7.89
CA PHE A 197 2.47 -18.52 8.21
C PHE A 197 3.79 -18.31 8.99
N LEU A 198 4.07 -19.14 9.99
CA LEU A 198 5.33 -19.09 10.73
C LEU A 198 6.54 -19.40 9.84
N TYR A 199 6.39 -20.36 8.93
CA TYR A 199 7.42 -20.70 7.95
C TYR A 199 7.69 -19.52 7.00
N ASP A 200 6.65 -18.92 6.42
CA ASP A 200 6.76 -17.77 5.52
C ASP A 200 7.33 -16.55 6.23
N LEU A 201 6.92 -16.32 7.49
CA LEU A 201 7.46 -15.26 8.33
C LEU A 201 8.95 -15.48 8.62
N LEU A 202 9.34 -16.70 8.99
CA LEU A 202 10.73 -17.05 9.28
C LEU A 202 11.62 -16.88 8.05
N ILE A 203 11.17 -17.38 6.89
CA ILE A 203 11.90 -17.19 5.64
C ILE A 203 11.95 -15.71 5.28
N GLY A 204 10.83 -14.99 5.40
CA GLY A 204 10.77 -13.55 5.18
C GLY A 204 11.76 -12.78 6.05
N LEU A 205 11.87 -13.12 7.34
CA LEU A 205 12.85 -12.52 8.26
C LEU A 205 14.31 -12.85 7.88
N ILE A 206 14.58 -14.09 7.47
CA ILE A 206 15.91 -14.48 6.98
C ILE A 206 16.27 -13.67 5.73
N VAL A 207 15.34 -13.57 4.78
CA VAL A 207 15.50 -12.77 3.56
C VAL A 207 15.73 -11.30 3.90
N ALA A 208 14.92 -10.73 4.81
CA ALA A 208 15.08 -9.35 5.27
C ALA A 208 16.46 -9.10 5.90
N CYS A 209 16.92 -10.01 6.76
CA CYS A 209 18.25 -9.97 7.35
C CYS A 209 19.35 -9.97 6.26
N TYR A 210 19.21 -10.84 5.27
CA TYR A 210 20.17 -10.95 4.17
C TYR A 210 20.19 -9.71 3.28
N LEU A 211 19.01 -9.18 2.94
CA LEU A 211 18.86 -7.96 2.14
C LEU A 211 19.43 -6.74 2.87
N LEU A 212 19.09 -6.54 4.14
CA LEU A 212 19.60 -5.44 4.96
C LEU A 212 21.13 -5.51 5.11
N SER A 213 21.66 -6.69 5.41
CA SER A 213 23.11 -6.91 5.59
C SER A 213 23.89 -6.70 4.30
N SER A 214 23.34 -7.14 3.16
CA SER A 214 24.00 -7.12 1.86
C SER A 214 23.58 -5.97 0.95
N ARG A 215 22.75 -5.01 1.42
CA ARG A 215 22.16 -3.94 0.62
C ARG A 215 23.16 -3.15 -0.22
N LYS A 216 24.30 -2.77 0.38
CA LYS A 216 25.37 -2.01 -0.32
C LYS A 216 26.04 -2.85 -1.40
N LYS A 217 26.18 -4.17 -1.19
CA LYS A 217 26.74 -5.11 -2.16
C LYS A 217 25.80 -5.30 -3.34
N PHE A 218 24.52 -5.56 -3.08
CA PHE A 218 23.50 -5.72 -4.13
C PHE A 218 23.35 -4.45 -4.97
N ALA A 219 23.29 -3.27 -4.33
CA ALA A 219 23.23 -2.01 -5.05
C ALA A 219 24.42 -1.82 -6.01
N ARG A 220 25.65 -2.11 -5.55
CA ARG A 220 26.85 -2.04 -6.41
C ARG A 220 26.81 -3.06 -7.56
N GLN A 221 26.38 -4.30 -7.29
CA GLN A 221 26.25 -5.32 -8.32
C GLN A 221 25.22 -4.93 -9.38
N SER A 222 24.05 -4.39 -8.97
CA SER A 222 23.04 -3.91 -9.88
C SER A 222 23.56 -2.77 -10.77
N VAL A 223 24.32 -1.82 -10.21
CA VAL A 223 24.95 -0.75 -10.98
C VAL A 223 25.92 -1.31 -12.02
N LEU A 224 26.74 -2.32 -11.65
CA LEU A 224 27.69 -2.96 -12.59
C LEU A 224 26.95 -3.68 -13.73
N ILE A 225 25.86 -4.41 -13.41
CA ILE A 225 25.03 -5.09 -14.42
C ILE A 225 24.44 -4.07 -15.39
N VAL A 226 23.82 -3.00 -14.88
CA VAL A 226 23.22 -1.95 -15.72
C VAL A 226 24.27 -1.31 -16.63
N ARG A 227 25.45 -0.98 -16.10
CA ARG A 227 26.53 -0.37 -16.89
C ARG A 227 27.18 -1.33 -17.90
N SER A 228 27.13 -2.64 -17.66
CA SER A 228 27.64 -3.63 -18.59
C SER A 228 26.70 -3.90 -19.76
N VAL A 229 25.38 -3.79 -19.54
CA VAL A 229 24.36 -4.10 -20.56
C VAL A 229 23.98 -2.86 -21.38
N LEU A 230 23.88 -1.69 -20.74
CA LEU A 230 23.42 -0.46 -21.37
C LEU A 230 24.58 0.42 -21.81
N LYS A 231 24.40 1.17 -22.92
CA LYS A 231 25.33 2.23 -23.32
C LYS A 231 25.43 3.29 -22.21
N PRO A 232 26.60 3.94 -22.01
CA PRO A 232 26.85 4.85 -20.88
C PRO A 232 25.75 5.88 -20.64
N ARG A 233 25.29 6.55 -21.69
CA ARG A 233 24.20 7.54 -21.64
C ARG A 233 22.88 6.97 -21.10
N TRP A 234 22.50 5.77 -21.52
CA TRP A 234 21.29 5.10 -21.08
C TRP A 234 21.42 4.54 -19.66
N ALA A 235 22.61 4.03 -19.32
CA ALA A 235 22.92 3.55 -17.99
C ALA A 235 22.80 4.65 -16.95
N ASP A 236 23.37 5.83 -17.21
CA ASP A 236 23.28 6.97 -16.29
C ASP A 236 21.85 7.50 -16.15
N LEU A 237 21.09 7.57 -17.24
CA LEU A 237 19.67 7.93 -17.18
C LEU A 237 18.88 6.93 -16.32
N PHE A 238 19.06 5.64 -16.56
CA PHE A 238 18.37 4.59 -15.81
C PHE A 238 18.73 4.61 -14.31
N LEU A 239 20.02 4.72 -13.99
CA LEU A 239 20.46 4.77 -12.59
C LEU A 239 19.97 6.02 -11.86
N ASN A 240 19.89 7.16 -12.54
CA ASN A 240 19.36 8.39 -11.98
C ASN A 240 17.85 8.25 -11.70
N GLU A 241 17.08 7.62 -12.61
CA GLU A 241 15.66 7.37 -12.38
C GLU A 241 15.45 6.36 -11.23
N VAL A 242 16.23 5.30 -11.14
CA VAL A 242 16.16 4.35 -10.02
C VAL A 242 16.47 5.06 -8.68
N ALA A 243 17.49 5.91 -8.64
CA ALA A 243 17.81 6.68 -7.45
C ALA A 243 16.70 7.70 -7.10
N PHE A 244 16.03 8.26 -8.08
CA PHE A 244 14.85 9.11 -7.87
C PHE A 244 13.69 8.32 -7.29
N ILE A 245 13.37 7.16 -7.86
CA ILE A 245 12.32 6.25 -7.35
C ILE A 245 12.59 5.88 -5.88
N ASP A 246 13.83 5.45 -5.56
CA ASP A 246 14.21 5.07 -4.18
C ASP A 246 14.01 6.24 -3.20
N ARG A 247 14.36 7.47 -3.59
CA ARG A 247 14.14 8.66 -2.75
C ARG A 247 12.66 8.97 -2.55
N MET A 248 11.85 8.87 -3.62
CA MET A 248 10.41 9.15 -3.56
C MET A 248 9.70 8.13 -2.67
N PHE A 249 9.93 6.85 -2.91
CA PHE A 249 9.33 5.78 -2.11
C PHE A 249 9.81 5.82 -0.66
N GLY A 250 11.13 5.88 -0.43
CA GLY A 250 11.69 5.92 0.91
C GLY A 250 11.20 7.13 1.70
N GLY A 251 11.32 8.31 1.11
CA GLY A 251 10.89 9.54 1.79
C GLY A 251 9.40 9.57 2.10
N PHE A 252 8.55 9.03 1.22
CA PHE A 252 7.11 8.96 1.43
C PHE A 252 6.74 7.93 2.50
N ILE A 253 7.26 6.70 2.41
CA ILE A 253 6.93 5.63 3.35
C ILE A 253 7.45 5.96 4.75
N ASP A 254 8.72 6.37 4.86
CA ASP A 254 9.32 6.77 6.14
C ASP A 254 8.55 7.93 6.77
N GLY A 255 8.21 8.93 5.96
CA GLY A 255 7.42 10.08 6.41
C GLY A 255 6.02 9.68 6.87
N LYS A 256 5.32 8.81 6.11
CA LYS A 256 3.95 8.42 6.45
C LYS A 256 3.87 7.51 7.68
N ILE A 257 4.87 6.65 7.90
CA ILE A 257 4.98 5.87 9.14
C ILE A 257 5.18 6.79 10.35
N LEU A 258 6.08 7.76 10.24
CA LEU A 258 6.33 8.74 11.32
C LEU A 258 5.09 9.60 11.60
N ASP A 259 4.45 10.11 10.56
CA ASP A 259 3.21 10.87 10.62
C ASP A 259 2.11 10.08 11.35
N SER A 260 1.86 8.86 10.93
CA SER A 260 0.87 7.96 11.53
C SER A 260 1.17 7.65 13.00
N ALA A 261 2.43 7.48 13.36
CA ALA A 261 2.83 7.28 14.75
C ALA A 261 2.56 8.54 15.60
N ILE A 262 2.85 9.73 15.07
CA ILE A 262 2.59 11.01 15.76
C ILE A 262 1.07 11.21 15.92
N ILE A 263 0.28 10.98 14.89
CA ILE A 263 -1.18 11.07 14.95
C ILE A 263 -1.77 10.09 15.95
N GLY A 264 -1.29 8.84 15.99
CA GLY A 264 -1.69 7.86 16.98
C GLY A 264 -1.40 8.32 18.42
N VAL A 265 -0.22 8.86 18.68
CA VAL A 265 0.18 9.38 20.01
C VAL A 265 -0.67 10.61 20.37
N LEU A 266 -0.86 11.56 19.46
CA LEU A 266 -1.69 12.74 19.70
C LEU A 266 -3.15 12.37 19.96
N CYS A 267 -3.68 11.41 19.20
CA CYS A 267 -5.01 10.85 19.41
C CYS A 267 -5.12 10.22 20.80
N TYR A 268 -4.15 9.42 21.22
CA TYR A 268 -4.12 8.81 22.55
C TYR A 268 -4.09 9.86 23.67
N ILE A 269 -3.26 10.88 23.54
CA ILE A 269 -3.17 11.98 24.50
C ILE A 269 -4.52 12.71 24.59
N GLY A 270 -5.10 13.08 23.44
CA GLY A 270 -6.40 13.73 23.39
C GLY A 270 -7.52 12.89 23.98
N CYS A 271 -7.60 11.61 23.62
CA CYS A 271 -8.58 10.68 24.17
C CYS A 271 -8.45 10.54 25.70
N SER A 272 -7.22 10.51 26.21
CA SER A 272 -6.95 10.44 27.64
C SER A 272 -7.36 11.72 28.40
N ILE A 273 -7.08 12.89 27.82
CA ILE A 273 -7.45 14.21 28.40
C ILE A 273 -8.97 14.36 28.45
N PHE A 274 -9.66 14.07 27.35
CA PHE A 274 -11.12 14.20 27.24
C PHE A 274 -11.87 13.01 27.87
N ARG A 275 -11.15 11.99 28.35
CA ARG A 275 -11.70 10.77 28.97
C ARG A 275 -12.69 10.06 28.05
N PHE A 276 -12.33 9.92 26.78
CA PHE A 276 -13.09 9.08 25.85
C PHE A 276 -12.93 7.59 26.21
N PRO A 277 -13.96 6.77 25.96
CA PRO A 277 -13.86 5.32 26.12
C PRO A 277 -12.75 4.70 25.25
N ASN A 278 -12.14 3.64 25.73
CA ASN A 278 -11.17 2.84 24.98
C ASN A 278 -10.05 3.64 24.28
N PRO A 279 -9.36 4.59 25.00
CA PRO A 279 -8.46 5.55 24.37
C PRO A 279 -7.33 4.89 23.59
N LEU A 280 -6.82 3.75 24.09
CA LEU A 280 -5.74 3.01 23.44
C LEU A 280 -6.18 2.39 22.12
N LEU A 281 -7.36 1.75 22.11
CA LEU A 281 -7.91 1.11 20.93
C LEU A 281 -8.19 2.12 19.82
N VAL A 282 -8.96 3.18 20.12
CA VAL A 282 -9.35 4.16 19.09
C VAL A 282 -8.16 4.93 18.56
N SER A 283 -7.18 5.27 19.40
CA SER A 283 -5.96 5.94 18.95
C SER A 283 -5.07 5.03 18.11
N ALA A 284 -4.99 3.75 18.43
CA ALA A 284 -4.27 2.78 17.64
C ALA A 284 -4.94 2.56 16.27
N ILE A 285 -6.28 2.45 16.22
CA ILE A 285 -7.03 2.34 14.97
C ILE A 285 -6.78 3.59 14.12
N VAL A 286 -6.97 4.79 14.67
CA VAL A 286 -6.77 6.06 13.95
C VAL A 286 -5.32 6.18 13.47
N GLY A 287 -4.33 5.87 14.32
CA GLY A 287 -2.91 5.95 13.96
C GLY A 287 -2.52 4.95 12.86
N ILE A 288 -2.93 3.69 12.97
CA ILE A 288 -2.60 2.66 11.97
C ILE A 288 -3.26 2.97 10.63
N THR A 289 -4.54 3.33 10.63
CA THR A 289 -5.26 3.65 9.39
C THR A 289 -4.75 4.91 8.72
N ASN A 290 -4.17 5.86 9.49
CA ASN A 290 -3.57 7.08 8.96
C ASN A 290 -2.39 6.84 7.99
N VAL A 291 -1.83 5.63 7.96
CA VAL A 291 -0.85 5.21 6.92
C VAL A 291 -1.45 5.32 5.51
N ILE A 292 -2.76 5.14 5.36
CA ILE A 292 -3.47 5.26 4.09
C ILE A 292 -3.82 6.74 3.87
N PRO A 293 -3.18 7.40 2.88
CA PRO A 293 -3.45 8.82 2.63
C PRO A 293 -4.93 9.06 2.29
N PHE A 294 -5.50 10.17 2.71
CA PHE A 294 -6.88 10.59 2.54
C PHE A 294 -7.93 9.66 3.19
N PHE A 295 -7.86 8.36 2.97
CA PHE A 295 -8.86 7.41 3.46
C PHE A 295 -8.60 6.94 4.89
N GLY A 296 -7.36 7.03 5.38
CA GLY A 296 -7.01 6.61 6.74
C GLY A 296 -7.90 7.22 7.81
N PRO A 297 -8.09 8.55 7.83
CA PRO A 297 -8.97 9.22 8.77
C PRO A 297 -10.42 8.72 8.76
N PHE A 298 -10.95 8.41 7.58
CA PHE A 298 -12.32 7.90 7.45
C PHE A 298 -12.41 6.44 7.89
N ILE A 299 -11.45 5.60 7.47
CA ILE A 299 -11.41 4.17 7.80
C ILE A 299 -11.19 3.97 9.32
N GLY A 300 -10.41 4.83 9.97
CA GLY A 300 -10.19 4.77 11.41
C GLY A 300 -11.17 5.61 12.22
N GLY A 301 -11.41 6.84 11.79
CA GLY A 301 -12.21 7.81 12.55
C GLY A 301 -13.70 7.47 12.60
N ILE A 302 -14.32 7.05 11.50
CA ILE A 302 -15.76 6.72 11.48
C ILE A 302 -16.06 5.53 12.38
N PRO A 303 -15.42 4.35 12.24
CA PRO A 303 -15.69 3.23 13.13
C PRO A 303 -15.39 3.54 14.60
N SER A 304 -14.29 4.25 14.88
CA SER A 304 -13.95 4.65 16.25
C SER A 304 -15.00 5.60 16.85
N THR A 305 -15.50 6.55 16.07
CA THR A 305 -16.58 7.45 16.48
C THR A 305 -17.86 6.66 16.80
N LEU A 306 -18.25 5.74 15.92
CA LEU A 306 -19.43 4.89 16.13
C LEU A 306 -19.25 3.99 17.37
N LEU A 307 -18.08 3.44 17.57
CA LEU A 307 -17.77 2.61 18.73
C LEU A 307 -17.98 3.37 20.03
N ILE A 308 -17.45 4.60 20.13
CA ILE A 308 -17.66 5.44 21.32
C ILE A 308 -19.13 5.89 21.44
N MET A 309 -19.77 6.18 20.30
CA MET A 309 -21.16 6.64 20.25
C MET A 309 -22.16 5.59 20.76
N ILE A 310 -21.86 4.32 20.60
CA ILE A 310 -22.65 3.21 21.15
C ILE A 310 -22.56 3.18 22.68
N GLU A 311 -21.39 3.45 23.23
CA GLU A 311 -21.17 3.52 24.68
C GLU A 311 -21.79 4.79 25.29
N ASP A 312 -21.45 5.95 24.70
CA ASP A 312 -21.90 7.28 25.14
C ASP A 312 -22.09 8.16 23.89
N PRO A 313 -23.35 8.42 23.44
CA PRO A 313 -23.65 9.18 22.24
C PRO A 313 -23.03 10.59 22.23
N ILE A 314 -23.03 11.26 23.38
CA ILE A 314 -22.49 12.62 23.50
C ILE A 314 -20.98 12.61 23.37
N LYS A 315 -20.30 11.68 24.02
CA LYS A 315 -18.86 11.51 23.88
C LYS A 315 -18.45 11.08 22.46
N GLY A 316 -19.27 10.23 21.80
CA GLY A 316 -19.06 9.87 20.41
C GLY A 316 -19.06 11.08 19.49
N LEU A 317 -20.02 11.99 19.65
CA LEU A 317 -20.10 13.24 18.88
C LEU A 317 -18.85 14.12 19.12
N TRP A 318 -18.44 14.29 20.39
CA TRP A 318 -17.25 15.05 20.74
C TRP A 318 -15.96 14.41 20.20
N PHE A 319 -15.89 13.08 20.22
CA PHE A 319 -14.75 12.36 19.64
C PHE A 319 -14.68 12.55 18.12
N GLY A 320 -15.82 12.47 17.42
CA GLY A 320 -15.89 12.77 15.98
C GLY A 320 -15.36 14.17 15.65
N LEU A 321 -15.79 15.18 16.43
CA LEU A 321 -15.30 16.55 16.28
C LEU A 321 -13.80 16.67 16.58
N PHE A 322 -13.32 15.99 17.62
CA PHE A 322 -11.91 15.92 17.97
C PHE A 322 -11.07 15.27 16.85
N VAL A 323 -11.53 14.15 16.28
CA VAL A 323 -10.82 13.51 15.14
C VAL A 323 -10.79 14.45 13.94
N LEU A 324 -11.88 15.15 13.63
CA LEU A 324 -11.88 16.15 12.55
C LEU A 324 -10.85 17.26 12.81
N ALA A 325 -10.77 17.78 14.03
CA ALA A 325 -9.76 18.77 14.40
C ALA A 325 -8.34 18.20 14.29
N LEU A 326 -8.12 16.96 14.73
CA LEU A 326 -6.84 16.26 14.60
C LEU A 326 -6.45 16.08 13.13
N GLN A 327 -7.41 15.76 12.25
CA GLN A 327 -7.15 15.64 10.82
C GLN A 327 -6.83 16.98 10.15
N GLN A 328 -7.42 18.08 10.61
CA GLN A 328 -7.05 19.42 10.15
C GLN A 328 -5.60 19.78 10.57
N LEU A 329 -5.20 19.37 11.77
CA LEU A 329 -3.83 19.53 12.24
C LEU A 329 -2.86 18.67 11.42
N ASP A 330 -3.23 17.42 11.11
CA ASP A 330 -2.46 16.52 10.25
C ASP A 330 -2.28 17.11 8.85
N GLY A 331 -3.36 17.43 8.18
CA GLY A 331 -3.35 17.91 6.80
C GLY A 331 -2.65 19.25 6.58
N ASN A 332 -2.72 20.17 7.56
CA ASN A 332 -2.20 21.53 7.40
C ASN A 332 -0.85 21.78 8.09
N VAL A 333 -0.47 20.98 9.08
CA VAL A 333 0.73 21.21 9.89
C VAL A 333 1.66 20.03 9.89
N ILE A 334 1.20 18.86 10.36
CA ILE A 334 2.05 17.69 10.59
C ILE A 334 2.48 17.06 9.27
N GLY A 335 1.52 16.78 8.39
CA GLY A 335 1.78 16.21 7.08
C GLY A 335 2.76 17.04 6.25
N PRO A 336 2.53 18.34 6.02
CA PRO A 336 3.48 19.21 5.33
C PRO A 336 4.85 19.29 6.02
N ALA A 337 4.89 19.29 7.35
CA ALA A 337 6.16 19.36 8.10
C ALA A 337 7.00 18.07 7.94
N ILE A 338 6.37 16.90 7.86
CA ILE A 338 7.05 15.59 7.78
C ILE A 338 7.30 15.19 6.33
N LEU A 339 6.24 15.18 5.53
CA LEU A 339 6.30 14.73 4.13
C LEU A 339 6.86 15.82 3.22
N GLY A 340 6.63 17.09 3.57
CA GLY A 340 6.93 18.24 2.70
C GLY A 340 6.19 18.08 1.38
N ASP A 341 6.55 18.91 0.42
CA ASP A 341 6.00 18.83 -0.94
C ASP A 341 6.68 17.75 -1.79
N ARG A 342 7.06 16.61 -1.19
CA ARG A 342 7.93 15.61 -1.83
C ARG A 342 7.30 14.92 -3.01
N THR A 343 5.97 14.85 -3.09
CA THR A 343 5.29 14.11 -4.16
C THR A 343 5.11 14.92 -5.43
N GLY A 344 5.02 16.26 -5.34
CA GLY A 344 4.74 17.14 -6.47
C GLY A 344 3.43 16.83 -7.22
N LEU A 345 2.53 16.09 -6.58
CA LEU A 345 1.22 15.74 -7.12
C LEU A 345 0.15 16.67 -6.57
N SER A 346 -0.75 17.15 -7.43
CA SER A 346 -1.98 17.79 -6.95
C SER A 346 -2.89 16.78 -6.24
N SER A 347 -3.76 17.27 -5.34
CA SER A 347 -4.70 16.45 -4.58
C SER A 347 -5.57 15.56 -5.47
N PHE A 348 -5.91 16.02 -6.67
CA PHE A 348 -6.65 15.24 -7.67
C PHE A 348 -5.88 13.97 -8.07
N TRP A 349 -4.60 14.10 -8.43
CA TRP A 349 -3.77 12.96 -8.84
C TRP A 349 -3.51 11.98 -7.69
N VAL A 350 -3.39 12.49 -6.47
CA VAL A 350 -3.26 11.64 -5.28
C VAL A 350 -4.53 10.82 -5.07
N LEU A 351 -5.71 11.47 -5.11
CA LEU A 351 -7.00 10.77 -4.97
C LEU A 351 -7.21 9.73 -6.09
N PHE A 352 -6.94 10.12 -7.33
CA PHE A 352 -7.03 9.23 -8.49
C PHE A 352 -6.14 7.99 -8.33
N ALA A 353 -4.87 8.20 -7.92
CA ALA A 353 -3.92 7.11 -7.68
C ALA A 353 -4.42 6.14 -6.62
N ILE A 354 -4.92 6.66 -5.49
CA ILE A 354 -5.40 5.84 -4.37
C ILE A 354 -6.61 4.98 -4.79
N ILE A 355 -7.58 5.58 -5.49
CA ILE A 355 -8.76 4.85 -5.96
C ILE A 355 -8.37 3.76 -6.97
N LEU A 356 -7.52 4.11 -7.93
CA LEU A 356 -7.07 3.17 -8.97
C LEU A 356 -6.30 1.99 -8.36
N CYS A 357 -5.27 2.27 -7.58
CA CYS A 357 -4.45 1.20 -7.00
C CYS A 357 -5.15 0.47 -5.86
N GLY A 358 -6.02 1.15 -5.13
CA GLY A 358 -6.87 0.52 -4.13
C GLY A 358 -7.79 -0.53 -4.75
N GLY A 359 -8.38 -0.25 -5.91
CA GLY A 359 -9.17 -1.20 -6.68
C GLY A 359 -8.35 -2.37 -7.25
N LEU A 360 -7.08 -2.14 -7.61
CA LEU A 360 -6.21 -3.18 -8.19
C LEU A 360 -5.52 -4.06 -7.13
N TRP A 361 -5.03 -3.48 -6.05
CA TRP A 361 -4.16 -4.14 -5.07
C TRP A 361 -4.62 -3.98 -3.61
N GLY A 362 -5.83 -3.47 -3.39
CA GLY A 362 -6.40 -3.28 -2.05
C GLY A 362 -5.61 -2.26 -1.21
N ILE A 363 -5.56 -2.50 0.10
CA ILE A 363 -4.92 -1.59 1.07
C ILE A 363 -3.44 -1.36 0.75
N ALA A 364 -2.69 -2.40 0.39
CA ALA A 364 -1.28 -2.26 0.00
C ALA A 364 -1.11 -1.33 -1.21
N GLY A 365 -2.03 -1.43 -2.19
CA GLY A 365 -2.09 -0.51 -3.32
C GLY A 365 -2.30 0.93 -2.91
N MET A 366 -3.23 1.20 -1.99
CA MET A 366 -3.52 2.56 -1.50
C MET A 366 -2.29 3.23 -0.87
N VAL A 367 -1.46 2.47 -0.16
CA VAL A 367 -0.23 3.01 0.47
C VAL A 367 0.86 3.29 -0.56
N ILE A 368 1.06 2.38 -1.52
CA ILE A 368 2.18 2.45 -2.48
C ILE A 368 1.85 3.38 -3.67
N CYS A 369 0.58 3.66 -3.94
CA CYS A 369 0.15 4.36 -5.14
C CYS A 369 0.68 5.80 -5.22
N VAL A 370 0.72 6.54 -4.12
CA VAL A 370 1.12 7.95 -4.15
C VAL A 370 2.55 8.12 -4.66
N PRO A 371 3.58 7.46 -4.08
CA PRO A 371 4.94 7.56 -4.62
C PRO A 371 5.06 6.95 -6.03
N MET A 372 4.30 5.91 -6.35
CA MET A 372 4.29 5.33 -7.70
C MET A 372 3.77 6.33 -8.74
N PHE A 373 2.65 6.99 -8.45
CA PHE A 373 2.08 8.01 -9.33
C PHE A 373 2.97 9.25 -9.43
N ALA A 374 3.65 9.65 -8.34
CA ALA A 374 4.63 10.73 -8.37
C ALA A 374 5.78 10.45 -9.35
N VAL A 375 6.28 9.22 -9.37
CA VAL A 375 7.30 8.78 -10.33
C VAL A 375 6.77 8.79 -11.77
N ILE A 376 5.56 8.26 -12.00
CA ILE A 376 4.92 8.27 -13.33
C ILE A 376 4.75 9.71 -13.82
N TYR A 377 4.21 10.58 -12.97
CA TYR A 377 3.95 11.99 -13.31
C TYR A 377 5.25 12.75 -13.64
N ASP A 378 6.30 12.60 -12.83
CA ASP A 378 7.61 13.19 -13.10
C ASP A 378 8.23 12.65 -14.40
N THR A 379 8.10 11.34 -14.65
CA THR A 379 8.56 10.73 -15.90
C THR A 379 7.83 11.30 -17.12
N VAL A 380 6.51 11.47 -17.04
CA VAL A 380 5.71 12.10 -18.10
C VAL A 380 6.13 13.57 -18.30
N LYS A 381 6.29 14.34 -17.21
CA LYS A 381 6.82 15.72 -17.29
C LYS A 381 8.17 15.78 -18.02
N LYS A 382 9.10 14.90 -17.69
CA LYS A 382 10.42 14.81 -18.34
C LYS A 382 10.30 14.47 -19.83
N LEU A 383 9.42 13.56 -20.19
CA LEU A 383 9.17 13.15 -21.59
C LEU A 383 8.57 14.29 -22.40
N VAL A 384 7.56 14.98 -21.85
CA VAL A 384 6.92 16.13 -22.50
C VAL A 384 7.94 17.25 -22.73
N ARG A 385 8.71 17.60 -21.70
CA ARG A 385 9.76 18.63 -21.79
C ARG A 385 10.78 18.29 -22.89
N ARG A 386 11.29 17.05 -22.93
CA ARG A 386 12.23 16.62 -23.96
C ARG A 386 11.59 16.64 -25.36
N GLY A 387 10.32 16.23 -25.47
CA GLY A 387 9.56 16.27 -26.71
C GLY A 387 9.42 17.67 -27.27
N LEU A 388 9.08 18.65 -26.42
CA LEU A 388 8.98 20.07 -26.79
C LEU A 388 10.34 20.66 -27.17
N GLN A 389 11.39 20.37 -26.42
CA GLN A 389 12.75 20.80 -26.74
C GLN A 389 13.21 20.28 -28.11
N ASN A 390 12.96 19.00 -28.41
CA ASN A 390 13.32 18.40 -29.71
C ASN A 390 12.56 19.03 -30.90
N LYS A 391 11.38 19.61 -30.64
CA LYS A 391 10.57 20.31 -31.63
C LYS A 391 10.84 21.83 -31.72
N GLY A 392 11.76 22.35 -30.91
CA GLY A 392 12.04 23.80 -30.82
C GLY A 392 10.91 24.62 -30.20
N GLN A 393 10.05 23.99 -29.41
CA GLN A 393 8.87 24.59 -28.76
C GLN A 393 9.05 24.70 -27.24
N SER A 394 10.25 25.00 -26.77
CA SER A 394 10.54 25.16 -25.34
C SER A 394 9.73 26.25 -24.67
N ASP A 395 9.34 27.29 -25.43
CA ASP A 395 8.56 28.43 -24.94
C ASP A 395 7.19 28.01 -24.36
N LEU A 396 6.58 26.96 -24.91
CA LEU A 396 5.32 26.40 -24.37
C LEU A 396 5.51 25.84 -22.99
N TRP A 397 6.67 25.23 -22.70
CA TRP A 397 6.98 24.71 -21.39
C TRP A 397 7.26 25.84 -20.37
N ASP A 398 7.97 26.88 -20.81
CA ASP A 398 8.29 28.02 -19.95
C ASP A 398 7.01 28.81 -19.62
N HIS A 399 6.13 29.02 -20.59
CA HIS A 399 4.81 29.63 -20.38
C HIS A 399 3.94 28.83 -19.41
N TYR A 400 3.93 27.49 -19.51
CA TYR A 400 3.22 26.62 -18.56
C TYR A 400 3.75 26.80 -17.12
N LYS A 401 5.06 26.89 -16.94
CA LYS A 401 5.69 27.12 -15.64
C LYS A 401 5.32 28.47 -15.02
N ASP A 402 5.32 29.50 -15.85
CA ASP A 402 4.98 30.87 -15.39
C ASP A 402 3.49 30.95 -15.00
N THR A 403 2.64 30.18 -15.67
CA THR A 403 1.20 30.15 -15.38
C THR A 403 0.89 29.30 -14.14
N TYR A 404 1.65 28.23 -13.88
CA TYR A 404 1.46 27.27 -12.77
C TYR A 404 2.74 27.08 -11.95
N PRO A 405 3.21 28.10 -11.20
CA PRO A 405 4.47 28.05 -10.46
C PRO A 405 4.48 27.03 -9.32
N ASP A 406 3.33 26.71 -8.73
CA ASP A 406 3.23 25.83 -7.58
C ASP A 406 3.58 24.35 -7.88
N GLU A 407 3.58 23.96 -9.15
CA GLU A 407 3.96 22.60 -9.55
C GLU A 407 5.48 22.34 -9.63
N GLU A 408 6.32 23.36 -9.45
CA GLU A 408 7.80 23.27 -9.53
C GLU A 408 8.57 23.65 -8.26
N LEU A 409 7.93 24.01 -7.16
CA LEU A 409 8.58 24.42 -5.89
C LEU A 409 9.48 23.33 -5.24
N HIS A 410 9.72 22.20 -5.93
CA HIS A 410 10.41 21.03 -5.39
C HIS A 410 11.86 20.88 -5.82
N LYS A 411 12.55 21.97 -6.19
CA LYS A 411 13.99 21.97 -6.49
C LYS A 411 14.79 22.77 -5.47
N LYS A 412 14.62 22.49 -4.18
CA LYS A 412 15.65 22.86 -3.19
C LYS A 412 16.03 21.74 -2.28
#